data_2def1709a468f7f93ec261449efcb82f
#
_entry.id   2def1709a468f7f93ec261449efcb82f
#
_cell.length_a   1.000
_cell.length_b   1.000
_cell.length_c   1.000
_cell.angle_alpha   90.00
_cell.angle_beta   90.00
_cell.angle_gamma   90.00
#
_symmetry.space_group_name_H-M   'P 1'
#
loop_
_entity.id
_entity.type
_entity.pdbx_description
1 polymer ?
#
loop_
_entity_poly.entity_id
_entity_poly.type
_entity_poly.pdbx_seq_one_letter_code
_entity_poly.pdbx_strand_id
1 'polypeptide(L)'
;MNRSETSFSPFKSTLAVLIYIALIFITLPVVPKFVEFLKTFGPIGLIVNTSISAFLALVIIISMIRLRFVRWPFVLYFGPLGIITIWGLNHIALPIERVHIIEYGVLSVMLVRICRRYTNPFLAVVQSLFLASLAGAIDEGIQHFLPNRIFAMSDIYLNIAGAAAGIVYYGIYRWIRGPE
;
A
#
# COMPACT_ATOMS: atom_id res chain seq x y z
N MET A 1 -32.61 -14.31 0.42
CA MET A 1 -31.53 -15.11 -0.22
C MET A 1 -30.23 -14.72 0.47
N ASN A 2 -29.78 -15.58 1.37
CA ASN A 2 -28.74 -15.33 2.36
C ASN A 2 -27.37 -15.27 1.65
N ARG A 3 -26.81 -14.07 1.42
CA ARG A 3 -25.41 -13.95 1.00
C ARG A 3 -24.56 -14.08 2.25
N SER A 4 -23.99 -15.25 2.45
CA SER A 4 -22.89 -15.46 3.37
C SER A 4 -21.71 -14.57 2.93
N GLU A 5 -21.73 -13.32 3.38
CA GLU A 5 -20.50 -12.53 3.37
C GLU A 5 -19.54 -13.22 4.32
N THR A 6 -18.41 -13.63 3.81
CA THR A 6 -17.25 -14.01 4.61
C THR A 6 -16.78 -12.76 5.34
N SER A 7 -17.51 -12.38 6.39
CA SER A 7 -17.06 -11.36 7.33
C SER A 7 -15.87 -11.98 8.06
N PHE A 8 -14.67 -11.66 7.61
CA PHE A 8 -13.46 -11.96 8.38
C PHE A 8 -13.68 -11.46 9.79
N SER A 9 -13.53 -12.36 10.76
CA SER A 9 -13.70 -11.97 12.15
C SER A 9 -12.77 -10.78 12.46
N PRO A 10 -13.17 -9.83 13.33
CA PRO A 10 -12.34 -8.70 13.71
C PRO A 10 -10.92 -9.12 14.10
N PHE A 11 -10.82 -10.23 14.85
CA PHE A 11 -9.56 -10.83 15.26
C PHE A 11 -8.65 -11.20 14.06
N LYS A 12 -9.19 -11.90 13.06
CA LYS A 12 -8.43 -12.30 11.87
C LYS A 12 -7.92 -11.09 11.08
N SER A 13 -8.72 -10.02 11.01
CA SER A 13 -8.32 -8.80 10.32
C SER A 13 -7.21 -8.06 11.06
N THR A 14 -7.29 -7.96 12.39
CA THR A 14 -6.24 -7.34 13.21
C THR A 14 -4.95 -8.16 13.17
N LEU A 15 -5.07 -9.48 13.29
CA LEU A 15 -3.92 -10.37 13.16
C LEU A 15 -3.22 -10.23 11.80
N ALA A 16 -3.98 -10.12 10.71
CA ALA A 16 -3.41 -9.90 9.38
C ALA A 16 -2.62 -8.59 9.28
N VAL A 17 -3.08 -7.49 9.90
CA VAL A 17 -2.33 -6.23 9.97
C VAL A 17 -1.04 -6.40 10.77
N LEU A 18 -1.11 -7.04 11.93
CA LEU A 18 0.08 -7.27 12.76
C LEU A 18 1.12 -8.13 12.05
N ILE A 19 0.68 -9.19 11.37
CA ILE A 19 1.56 -10.03 10.54
C ILE A 19 2.18 -9.19 9.42
N TYR A 20 1.40 -8.33 8.75
CA TYR A 20 1.89 -7.50 7.66
C TYR A 20 2.96 -6.51 8.14
N ILE A 21 2.73 -5.82 9.26
CA ILE A 21 3.72 -4.92 9.88
C ILE A 21 4.98 -5.71 10.28
N ALA A 22 4.81 -6.88 10.90
CA ALA A 22 5.93 -7.74 11.26
C ALA A 22 6.74 -8.17 10.03
N LEU A 23 6.08 -8.51 8.92
CA LEU A 23 6.76 -8.84 7.66
C LEU A 23 7.58 -7.67 7.13
N ILE A 24 7.03 -6.44 7.12
CA ILE A 24 7.77 -5.24 6.72
C ILE A 24 9.06 -5.16 7.56
N PHE A 25 8.95 -5.18 8.88
CA PHE A 25 10.11 -4.98 9.76
C PHE A 25 11.13 -6.12 9.71
N ILE A 26 10.68 -7.38 9.62
CA ILE A 26 11.57 -8.55 9.54
C ILE A 26 12.33 -8.58 8.21
N THR A 27 11.76 -8.05 7.14
CA THR A 27 12.43 -8.03 5.82
C THR A 27 13.49 -6.94 5.69
N LEU A 28 13.48 -5.90 6.54
CA LEU A 28 14.42 -4.77 6.46
C LEU A 28 15.90 -5.19 6.37
N PRO A 29 16.43 -6.09 7.21
CA PRO A 29 17.82 -6.50 7.13
C PRO A 29 18.12 -7.40 5.92
N VAL A 30 17.08 -7.99 5.31
CA VAL A 30 17.23 -8.91 4.18
C VAL A 30 17.20 -8.17 2.84
N VAL A 31 16.44 -7.07 2.76
CA VAL A 31 16.22 -6.30 1.52
C VAL A 31 17.53 -5.91 0.81
N PRO A 32 18.60 -5.41 1.47
CA PRO A 32 19.83 -5.07 0.76
C PRO A 32 20.45 -6.26 0.02
N LYS A 33 20.50 -7.43 0.65
CA LYS A 33 21.03 -8.66 0.04
C LYS A 33 20.16 -9.13 -1.12
N PHE A 34 18.84 -9.03 -0.96
CA PHE A 34 17.87 -9.37 -2.00
C PHE A 34 17.99 -8.42 -3.21
N VAL A 35 18.21 -7.13 -2.98
CA VAL A 35 18.46 -6.15 -4.06
C VAL A 35 19.73 -6.48 -4.82
N GLU A 36 20.83 -6.83 -4.13
CA GLU A 36 22.06 -7.26 -4.80
C GLU A 36 21.85 -8.52 -5.65
N PHE A 37 21.10 -9.48 -5.14
CA PHE A 37 20.69 -10.66 -5.90
C PHE A 37 19.86 -10.28 -7.14
N LEU A 38 18.87 -9.39 -7.02
CA LEU A 38 18.05 -8.96 -8.15
C LEU A 38 18.87 -8.24 -9.23
N LYS A 39 19.91 -7.50 -8.87
CA LYS A 39 20.81 -6.84 -9.83
C LYS A 39 21.51 -7.82 -10.78
N THR A 40 21.65 -9.09 -10.40
CA THR A 40 22.21 -10.12 -11.28
C THR A 40 21.29 -10.46 -12.45
N PHE A 41 19.97 -10.20 -12.36
CA PHE A 41 19.00 -10.44 -13.41
C PHE A 41 18.77 -9.25 -14.35
N GLY A 42 19.23 -8.04 -13.96
CA GLY A 42 19.11 -6.86 -14.79
C GLY A 42 19.04 -5.55 -14.00
N PRO A 43 18.75 -4.44 -14.68
CA PRO A 43 18.65 -3.13 -14.03
C PRO A 43 17.56 -3.12 -12.96
N ILE A 44 17.94 -2.83 -11.72
CA ILE A 44 17.00 -2.86 -10.57
C ILE A 44 15.79 -1.93 -10.77
N GLY A 45 16.00 -0.79 -11.43
CA GLY A 45 14.91 0.13 -11.75
C GLY A 45 13.83 -0.50 -12.65
N LEU A 46 14.26 -1.28 -13.65
CA LEU A 46 13.32 -1.98 -14.53
C LEU A 46 12.56 -3.06 -13.76
N ILE A 47 13.26 -3.86 -12.96
CA ILE A 47 12.65 -4.94 -12.17
C ILE A 47 11.60 -4.37 -11.21
N VAL A 48 11.96 -3.34 -10.43
CA VAL A 48 11.06 -2.72 -9.46
C VAL A 48 9.85 -2.07 -10.17
N ASN A 49 10.08 -1.29 -11.22
CA ASN A 49 8.99 -0.63 -11.94
C ASN A 49 8.02 -1.63 -12.56
N THR A 50 8.54 -2.70 -13.18
CA THR A 50 7.69 -3.75 -13.75
C THR A 50 6.88 -4.45 -12.68
N SER A 51 7.49 -4.77 -11.53
CA SER A 51 6.81 -5.41 -10.41
C SER A 51 5.69 -4.53 -9.83
N ILE A 52 5.97 -3.24 -9.61
CA ILE A 52 4.97 -2.27 -9.13
C ILE A 52 3.83 -2.12 -10.15
N SER A 53 4.16 -1.97 -11.44
CA SER A 53 3.15 -1.84 -12.49
C SER A 53 2.27 -3.08 -12.60
N ALA A 54 2.85 -4.27 -12.52
CA ALA A 54 2.12 -5.53 -12.50
C ALA A 54 1.21 -5.65 -11.27
N PHE A 55 1.70 -5.26 -10.08
CA PHE A 55 0.90 -5.22 -8.86
C PHE A 55 -0.29 -4.26 -8.98
N LEU A 56 -0.08 -3.04 -9.46
CA LEU A 56 -1.15 -2.05 -9.65
C LEU A 56 -2.18 -2.55 -10.68
N ALA A 57 -1.73 -3.13 -11.80
CA ALA A 57 -2.61 -3.73 -12.79
C ALA A 57 -3.46 -4.84 -12.18
N LEU A 58 -2.86 -5.71 -11.36
CA LEU A 58 -3.57 -6.77 -10.65
C LEU A 58 -4.63 -6.21 -9.69
N VAL A 59 -4.29 -5.18 -8.91
CA VAL A 59 -5.24 -4.50 -8.01
C VAL A 59 -6.41 -3.92 -8.80
N ILE A 60 -6.15 -3.28 -9.93
CA ILE A 60 -7.19 -2.73 -10.82
C ILE A 60 -8.07 -3.85 -11.35
N ILE A 61 -7.50 -4.93 -11.89
CA ILE A 61 -8.25 -6.09 -12.44
C ILE A 61 -9.12 -6.73 -11.36
N ILE A 62 -8.58 -6.99 -10.16
CA ILE A 62 -9.35 -7.56 -9.05
C ILE A 62 -10.49 -6.62 -8.65
N SER A 63 -10.24 -5.32 -8.62
CA SER A 63 -11.28 -4.32 -8.30
C SER A 63 -12.38 -4.30 -9.36
N MET A 64 -12.02 -4.40 -10.65
CA MET A 64 -12.98 -4.50 -11.75
C MET A 64 -13.86 -5.75 -11.62
N ILE A 65 -13.24 -6.91 -11.38
CA ILE A 65 -13.97 -8.18 -11.19
C ILE A 65 -14.93 -8.08 -9.99
N ARG A 66 -14.48 -7.53 -8.88
CA ARG A 66 -15.28 -7.39 -7.65
C ARG A 66 -16.42 -6.39 -7.77
N LEU A 67 -16.24 -5.33 -8.54
CA LEU A 67 -17.28 -4.35 -8.85
C LEU A 67 -18.25 -4.82 -9.94
N ARG A 68 -18.05 -6.03 -10.49
CA ARG A 68 -18.88 -6.72 -11.50
C ARG A 68 -19.05 -6.01 -12.84
N PHE A 69 -18.43 -4.84 -13.08
CA PHE A 69 -18.54 -4.15 -14.37
C PHE A 69 -17.41 -3.12 -14.58
N VAL A 70 -16.98 -3.00 -15.83
CA VAL A 70 -16.31 -1.81 -16.35
C VAL A 70 -17.35 -0.69 -16.41
N ARG A 71 -17.66 -0.09 -15.28
CA ARG A 71 -18.47 1.13 -15.28
C ARG A 71 -17.56 2.28 -15.67
N TRP A 72 -18.03 3.16 -16.54
CA TRP A 72 -17.29 4.34 -16.96
C TRP A 72 -16.74 5.20 -15.77
N PRO A 73 -17.43 5.29 -14.59
CA PRO A 73 -16.84 5.94 -13.41
C PRO A 73 -15.56 5.26 -12.91
N PHE A 74 -15.44 3.93 -13.03
CA PHE A 74 -14.23 3.20 -12.67
C PHE A 74 -13.04 3.66 -13.52
N VAL A 75 -13.21 3.72 -14.83
CA VAL A 75 -12.15 4.16 -15.76
C VAL A 75 -11.76 5.61 -15.51
N LEU A 76 -12.74 6.50 -15.25
CA LEU A 76 -12.49 7.92 -14.99
C LEU A 76 -11.72 8.17 -13.68
N TYR A 77 -11.94 7.37 -12.65
CA TYR A 77 -11.31 7.59 -11.35
C TYR A 77 -10.00 6.82 -11.19
N PHE A 78 -9.98 5.55 -11.58
CA PHE A 78 -8.78 4.72 -11.43
C PHE A 78 -7.75 4.92 -12.54
N GLY A 79 -8.18 5.26 -13.74
CA GLY A 79 -7.26 5.52 -14.85
C GLY A 79 -6.29 6.66 -14.56
N PRO A 80 -6.76 7.90 -14.33
CA PRO A 80 -5.90 9.03 -13.99
C PRO A 80 -5.08 8.80 -12.73
N LEU A 81 -5.67 8.19 -11.69
CA LEU A 81 -4.96 7.91 -10.44
C LEU A 81 -3.82 6.91 -10.66
N GLY A 82 -4.05 5.87 -11.48
CA GLY A 82 -3.01 4.93 -11.89
C GLY A 82 -1.88 5.61 -12.67
N ILE A 83 -2.23 6.47 -13.63
CA ILE A 83 -1.25 7.23 -14.41
C ILE A 83 -0.41 8.14 -13.52
N ILE A 84 -1.04 8.91 -12.62
CA ILE A 84 -0.35 9.80 -11.68
C ILE A 84 0.56 9.00 -10.74
N THR A 85 0.08 7.84 -10.26
CA THR A 85 0.90 6.97 -9.39
C THR A 85 2.12 6.45 -10.14
N ILE A 86 1.96 5.92 -11.35
CA ILE A 86 3.07 5.41 -12.16
C ILE A 86 4.04 6.54 -12.52
N TRP A 87 3.51 7.71 -12.89
CA TRP A 87 4.34 8.88 -13.17
C TRP A 87 5.15 9.31 -11.94
N GLY A 88 4.51 9.43 -10.78
CA GLY A 88 5.17 9.75 -9.51
C GLY A 88 6.26 8.74 -9.16
N LEU A 89 5.97 7.45 -9.27
CA LEU A 89 6.94 6.38 -9.01
C LEU A 89 8.17 6.48 -9.91
N ASN A 90 8.02 6.90 -11.17
CA ASN A 90 9.15 7.05 -12.09
C ASN A 90 10.04 8.26 -11.78
N HIS A 91 9.55 9.25 -11.03
CA HIS A 91 10.31 10.44 -10.63
C HIS A 91 11.07 10.27 -9.30
N ILE A 92 10.84 9.17 -8.57
CA ILE A 92 11.61 8.85 -7.36
C ILE A 92 12.99 8.33 -7.79
N ALA A 93 14.05 8.96 -7.27
CA ALA A 93 15.42 8.73 -7.73
C ALA A 93 15.88 7.27 -7.52
N LEU A 94 15.64 6.73 -6.33
CA LEU A 94 16.03 5.36 -5.99
C LEU A 94 14.87 4.39 -6.21
N PRO A 95 15.03 3.42 -7.12
CA PRO A 95 13.94 2.50 -7.45
C PRO A 95 13.40 1.73 -6.24
N ILE A 96 14.26 1.37 -5.30
CA ILE A 96 13.86 0.58 -4.13
C ILE A 96 12.95 1.38 -3.18
N GLU A 97 13.12 2.70 -3.08
CA GLU A 97 12.28 3.58 -2.27
C GLU A 97 10.82 3.60 -2.77
N ARG A 98 10.60 3.31 -4.05
CA ARG A 98 9.25 3.22 -4.64
C ARG A 98 8.41 2.13 -4.00
N VAL A 99 9.05 1.09 -3.44
CA VAL A 99 8.35 -0.04 -2.79
C VAL A 99 7.61 0.44 -1.56
N HIS A 100 8.15 1.41 -0.81
CA HIS A 100 7.50 1.99 0.37
C HIS A 100 6.10 2.54 0.08
N ILE A 101 5.89 3.17 -1.07
CA ILE A 101 4.56 3.66 -1.47
C ILE A 101 3.54 2.53 -1.52
N ILE A 102 3.94 1.37 -2.06
CA ILE A 102 3.05 0.21 -2.17
C ILE A 102 2.83 -0.42 -0.80
N GLU A 103 3.88 -0.63 -0.03
CA GLU A 103 3.81 -1.24 1.30
C GLU A 103 2.90 -0.46 2.24
N TYR A 104 3.11 0.84 2.34
CA TYR A 104 2.29 1.69 3.21
C TYR A 104 0.91 2.02 2.63
N GLY A 105 0.77 1.98 1.31
CA GLY A 105 -0.53 2.02 0.65
C GLY A 105 -1.39 0.81 1.00
N VAL A 106 -0.84 -0.40 0.93
CA VAL A 106 -1.54 -1.63 1.35
C VAL A 106 -1.86 -1.60 2.85
N LEU A 107 -0.88 -1.22 3.69
CA LEU A 107 -1.07 -1.12 5.14
C LEU A 107 -2.24 -0.19 5.48
N SER A 108 -2.30 0.98 4.87
CA SER A 108 -3.36 1.97 5.14
C SER A 108 -4.74 1.46 4.73
N VAL A 109 -4.86 0.73 3.61
CA VAL A 109 -6.11 0.07 3.21
C VAL A 109 -6.55 -0.97 4.22
N MET A 110 -5.61 -1.76 4.76
CA MET A 110 -5.93 -2.75 5.79
C MET A 110 -6.39 -2.06 7.07
N LEU A 111 -5.71 -1.00 7.50
CA LEU A 111 -6.04 -0.22 8.70
C LEU A 111 -7.39 0.47 8.58
N VAL A 112 -7.69 1.18 7.47
CA VAL A 112 -8.96 1.87 7.31
C VAL A 112 -10.16 0.92 7.33
N ARG A 113 -10.00 -0.30 6.81
CA ARG A 113 -11.05 -1.33 6.88
C ARG A 113 -11.32 -1.80 8.31
N ILE A 114 -10.30 -1.83 9.16
CA ILE A 114 -10.46 -2.17 10.58
C ILE A 114 -11.05 -1.01 11.34
N CYS A 115 -10.46 0.17 11.24
CA CYS A 115 -10.91 1.36 11.97
C CYS A 115 -12.38 1.70 11.69
N ARG A 116 -12.84 1.53 10.45
CA ARG A 116 -14.25 1.74 10.10
C ARG A 116 -15.26 0.83 10.78
N ARG A 117 -14.82 -0.24 11.42
CA ARG A 117 -15.70 -1.11 12.22
C ARG A 117 -16.01 -0.52 13.60
N TYR A 118 -15.13 0.37 14.08
CA TYR A 118 -15.18 0.89 15.45
C TYR A 118 -15.41 2.39 15.51
N THR A 119 -15.20 3.11 14.39
CA THR A 119 -15.29 4.57 14.34
C THR A 119 -16.03 5.05 13.08
N ASN A 120 -16.40 6.33 13.07
CA ASN A 120 -16.99 6.94 11.89
C ASN A 120 -15.98 7.02 10.73
N PRO A 121 -16.44 7.20 9.48
CA PRO A 121 -15.59 7.18 8.29
C PRO A 121 -14.44 8.19 8.33
N PHE A 122 -14.66 9.39 8.82
CA PHE A 122 -13.66 10.44 8.92
C PHE A 122 -12.56 10.05 9.93
N LEU A 123 -12.96 9.65 11.12
CA LEU A 123 -12.02 9.25 12.16
C LEU A 123 -11.22 8.00 11.76
N ALA A 124 -11.85 7.07 11.06
CA ALA A 124 -11.17 5.89 10.52
C ALA A 124 -10.05 6.26 9.54
N VAL A 125 -10.28 7.25 8.68
CA VAL A 125 -9.25 7.78 7.75
C VAL A 125 -8.09 8.39 8.53
N VAL A 126 -8.39 9.27 9.50
CA VAL A 126 -7.36 9.94 10.32
C VAL A 126 -6.53 8.93 11.10
N GLN A 127 -7.19 7.99 11.78
CA GLN A 127 -6.51 6.93 12.53
C GLN A 127 -5.63 6.06 11.64
N SER A 128 -6.12 5.68 10.46
CA SER A 128 -5.39 4.82 9.54
C SER A 128 -4.17 5.53 8.97
N LEU A 129 -4.30 6.80 8.60
CA LEU A 129 -3.19 7.61 8.14
C LEU A 129 -2.14 7.77 9.24
N PHE A 130 -2.57 8.08 10.46
CA PHE A 130 -1.67 8.22 11.61
C PHE A 130 -0.92 6.92 11.91
N LEU A 131 -1.62 5.79 12.01
CA LEU A 131 -1.02 4.50 12.33
C LEU A 131 -0.06 4.01 11.23
N ALA A 132 -0.42 4.19 9.96
CA ALA A 132 0.46 3.84 8.84
C ALA A 132 1.72 4.73 8.82
N SER A 133 1.56 6.05 9.05
CA SER A 133 2.68 6.99 9.13
C SER A 133 3.59 6.70 10.33
N LEU A 134 3.03 6.33 11.46
CA LEU A 134 3.78 5.93 12.65
C LEU A 134 4.59 4.65 12.38
N ALA A 135 3.98 3.65 11.73
CA ALA A 135 4.69 2.44 11.32
C ALA A 135 5.85 2.78 10.37
N GLY A 136 5.64 3.71 9.42
CA GLY A 136 6.68 4.18 8.51
C GLY A 136 7.81 4.94 9.20
N ALA A 137 7.51 5.72 10.22
CA ALA A 137 8.54 6.39 11.02
C ALA A 137 9.35 5.39 11.87
N ILE A 138 8.70 4.34 12.40
CA ILE A 138 9.38 3.25 13.11
C ILE A 138 10.27 2.46 12.16
N ASP A 139 9.81 2.17 10.95
CA ASP A 139 10.58 1.53 9.89
C ASP A 139 11.91 2.26 9.65
N GLU A 140 11.84 3.57 9.37
CA GLU A 140 13.03 4.40 9.19
C GLU A 140 13.91 4.45 10.45
N GLY A 141 13.29 4.47 11.63
CA GLY A 141 14.02 4.38 12.90
C GLY A 141 14.79 3.06 13.03
N ILE A 142 14.21 1.93 12.63
CA ILE A 142 14.88 0.63 12.62
C ILE A 142 16.01 0.63 11.59
N GLN A 143 15.78 1.18 10.39
CA GLN A 143 16.78 1.27 9.34
C GLN A 143 18.03 2.04 9.76
N HIS A 144 17.87 3.06 10.60
CA HIS A 144 19.00 3.84 11.15
C HIS A 144 20.01 2.97 11.92
N PHE A 145 19.55 1.89 12.55
CA PHE A 145 20.41 0.98 13.32
C PHE A 145 20.93 -0.22 12.50
N LEU A 146 20.49 -0.37 11.25
CA LEU A 146 20.92 -1.47 10.41
C LEU A 146 22.20 -1.13 9.62
N PRO A 147 23.18 -2.06 9.56
CA PRO A 147 24.33 -1.88 8.69
C PRO A 147 23.88 -1.81 7.22
N ASN A 148 24.49 -0.91 6.45
CA ASN A 148 24.20 -0.68 5.03
C ASN A 148 22.81 -0.05 4.74
N ARG A 149 22.20 0.61 5.72
CA ARG A 149 21.01 1.45 5.57
C ARG A 149 21.30 2.86 6.04
N ILE A 150 20.69 3.84 5.41
CA ILE A 150 20.82 5.25 5.76
C ILE A 150 19.40 5.74 6.06
N PHE A 151 19.22 6.33 7.23
CA PHE A 151 17.99 7.03 7.57
C PHE A 151 17.74 8.18 6.57
N ALA A 152 16.57 8.21 5.97
CA ALA A 152 16.19 9.26 5.04
C ALA A 152 14.80 9.82 5.37
N MET A 153 14.73 11.10 5.67
CA MET A 153 13.44 11.79 5.88
C MET A 153 12.53 11.71 4.65
N SER A 154 13.11 11.60 3.44
CA SER A 154 12.38 11.36 2.19
C SER A 154 11.52 10.11 2.27
N ASP A 155 12.00 9.04 2.89
CA ASP A 155 11.30 7.76 2.96
C ASP A 155 10.11 7.84 3.90
N ILE A 156 10.19 8.62 4.97
CA ILE A 156 9.04 8.94 5.82
C ILE A 156 7.95 9.65 4.99
N TYR A 157 8.32 10.62 4.16
CA TYR A 157 7.35 11.29 3.27
C TYR A 157 6.76 10.34 2.24
N LEU A 158 7.55 9.43 1.68
CA LEU A 158 7.06 8.39 0.76
C LEU A 158 6.09 7.42 1.44
N ASN A 159 6.35 7.04 2.70
CA ASN A 159 5.48 6.20 3.51
C ASN A 159 4.12 6.90 3.75
N ILE A 160 4.13 8.18 4.11
CA ILE A 160 2.92 8.99 4.29
C ILE A 160 2.16 9.13 2.96
N ALA A 161 2.85 9.43 1.87
CA ALA A 161 2.25 9.55 0.55
C ALA A 161 1.62 8.23 0.08
N GLY A 162 2.31 7.11 0.31
CA GLY A 162 1.78 5.76 0.05
C GLY A 162 0.52 5.48 0.86
N ALA A 163 0.54 5.78 2.16
CA ALA A 163 -0.61 5.61 3.03
C ALA A 163 -1.81 6.46 2.57
N ALA A 164 -1.58 7.72 2.21
CA ALA A 164 -2.62 8.61 1.68
C ALA A 164 -3.18 8.08 0.35
N ALA A 165 -2.33 7.64 -0.57
CA ALA A 165 -2.74 7.05 -1.84
C ALA A 165 -3.63 5.81 -1.62
N GLY A 166 -3.24 4.89 -0.73
CA GLY A 166 -4.03 3.72 -0.39
C GLY A 166 -5.42 4.06 0.15
N ILE A 167 -5.52 5.06 1.03
CA ILE A 167 -6.82 5.55 1.56
C ILE A 167 -7.68 6.14 0.44
N VAL A 168 -7.09 6.92 -0.46
CA VAL A 168 -7.81 7.50 -1.61
C VAL A 168 -8.35 6.39 -2.51
N TYR A 169 -7.53 5.38 -2.86
CA TYR A 169 -7.97 4.22 -3.64
C TYR A 169 -9.12 3.48 -2.96
N TYR A 170 -9.01 3.25 -1.66
CA TYR A 170 -10.08 2.61 -0.89
C TYR A 170 -11.37 3.46 -0.87
N GLY A 171 -11.26 4.77 -0.72
CA GLY A 171 -12.39 5.70 -0.74
C GLY A 171 -13.13 5.66 -2.08
N ILE A 172 -12.38 5.73 -3.20
CA ILE A 172 -12.94 5.64 -4.56
C ILE A 172 -13.62 4.29 -4.78
N TYR A 173 -12.97 3.19 -4.39
CA TYR A 173 -13.54 1.85 -4.48
C TYR A 173 -14.87 1.75 -3.73
N ARG A 174 -14.94 2.27 -2.51
CA ARG A 174 -16.15 2.29 -1.68
C ARG A 174 -17.26 3.14 -2.30
N TRP A 175 -16.91 4.32 -2.82
CA TRP A 175 -17.86 5.20 -3.47
C TRP A 175 -18.51 4.56 -4.70
N ILE A 176 -17.72 3.86 -5.53
CA ILE A 176 -18.23 3.14 -6.71
C ILE A 176 -19.10 1.95 -6.31
N ARG A 177 -18.75 1.24 -5.23
CA ARG A 177 -19.49 0.09 -4.75
C ARG A 177 -20.87 0.48 -4.19
N GLY A 178 -20.99 1.70 -3.67
CA GLY A 178 -22.18 2.19 -3.00
C GLY A 178 -22.28 1.74 -1.53
N PRO A 179 -23.33 2.18 -0.83
CA PRO A 179 -23.57 1.79 0.56
C PRO A 179 -23.82 0.29 0.65
N GLU A 180 -23.28 -0.32 1.71
CA GLU A 180 -23.59 -1.69 2.15
C GLU A 180 -24.82 -1.70 2.99
#